data_b586ae4e7ba5d007e106a701ffd97968
#
_entry.id   b586ae4e7ba5d007e106a701ffd97968
#
_cell.length_a   1.000
_cell.length_b   1.000
_cell.length_c   1.000
_cell.angle_alpha   90.00
_cell.angle_beta   90.00
_cell.angle_gamma   90.00
#
_symmetry.space_group_name_H-M   'P 1'
#
loop_
_entity.id
_entity.type
_entity.pdbx_description
1 polymer ?
#
loop_
_entity_poly.entity_id
_entity_poly.type
_entity_poly.pdbx_seq_one_letter_code
_entity_poly.pdbx_strand_id
1 'polypeptide(L)'
;MDYRDPRKGVEEMATEIDAKSISIDTVIGRGEFGEVCKGKIISKSRRGDNEVVAVKRLRQGASLLDQSNFLREACTMAQFSDPNIIQLRGVVTKSKSYQLLFYTF
;
A
#
# COMPACT_ATOMS: atom_id res chain seq x y z
N MET A 1 16.65 -10.42 5.42
CA MET A 1 15.90 -9.15 5.64
C MET A 1 15.85 -8.85 7.12
N ASP A 2 16.02 -7.58 7.48
CA ASP A 2 15.97 -7.15 8.87
C ASP A 2 14.55 -6.66 9.22
N TYR A 3 13.83 -7.47 10.00
CA TYR A 3 12.47 -7.14 10.42
C TYR A 3 12.42 -6.14 11.59
N ARG A 4 13.57 -5.79 12.17
CA ARG A 4 13.61 -4.84 13.28
C ARG A 4 13.30 -3.41 12.80
N ASP A 5 13.54 -3.12 11.52
CA ASP A 5 13.18 -1.86 10.90
C ASP A 5 12.19 -2.13 9.76
N PRO A 6 10.87 -2.04 10.00
CA PRO A 6 9.87 -2.33 8.97
C PRO A 6 9.99 -1.45 7.73
N ARG A 7 10.39 -0.18 7.90
CA ARG A 7 10.55 0.72 6.77
C ARG A 7 11.64 0.26 5.82
N LYS A 8 12.77 -0.18 6.38
CA LYS A 8 13.87 -0.71 5.59
C LYS A 8 13.47 -1.99 4.86
N GLY A 9 12.75 -2.86 5.53
CA GLY A 9 12.22 -4.09 4.92
C GLY A 9 11.30 -3.78 3.74
N VAL A 10 10.41 -2.80 3.90
CA VAL A 10 9.51 -2.37 2.82
C VAL A 10 10.30 -1.83 1.64
N GLU A 11 11.31 -1.00 1.87
CA GLU A 11 12.15 -0.45 0.81
C GLU A 11 12.85 -1.53 0.01
N GLU A 12 13.25 -2.62 0.65
CA GLU A 12 13.95 -3.74 0.01
C GLU A 12 13.00 -4.67 -0.75
N MET A 13 11.77 -4.85 -0.29
CA MET A 13 10.89 -5.92 -0.76
C MET A 13 9.67 -5.45 -1.53
N ALA A 14 9.29 -4.19 -1.41
CA ALA A 14 8.07 -3.67 -2.04
C ALA A 14 8.40 -2.54 -3.02
N THR A 15 7.56 -2.40 -4.05
CA THR A 15 7.68 -1.33 -5.03
C THR A 15 7.12 -0.04 -4.42
N GLU A 16 7.92 1.01 -4.38
CA GLU A 16 7.46 2.33 -3.98
C GLU A 16 6.65 2.95 -5.11
N ILE A 17 5.46 3.47 -4.80
CA ILE A 17 4.57 4.12 -5.76
C ILE A 17 4.43 5.59 -5.37
N ASP A 18 4.46 6.48 -6.37
CA ASP A 18 4.29 7.91 -6.14
C ASP A 18 2.84 8.18 -5.72
N ALA A 19 2.66 8.81 -4.58
CA ALA A 19 1.33 9.16 -4.06
C ALA A 19 0.52 9.99 -5.08
N LYS A 20 1.18 10.80 -5.89
CA LYS A 20 0.52 11.63 -6.90
C LYS A 20 -0.08 10.82 -8.04
N SER A 21 0.36 9.59 -8.22
CA SER A 21 -0.16 8.71 -9.27
C SER A 21 -1.39 7.93 -8.83
N ILE A 22 -1.82 8.09 -7.57
CA ILE A 22 -2.96 7.34 -7.03
C ILE A 22 -4.19 8.22 -6.98
N SER A 23 -5.28 7.72 -7.56
CA SER A 23 -6.60 8.35 -7.49
C SER A 23 -7.52 7.46 -6.68
N ILE A 24 -8.07 8.00 -5.59
CA ILE A 24 -9.02 7.26 -4.76
C ILE A 24 -10.42 7.49 -5.30
N ASP A 25 -11.12 6.40 -5.61
CA ASP A 25 -12.48 6.48 -6.15
C ASP A 25 -13.53 6.45 -5.04
N THR A 26 -13.42 5.50 -4.10
CA THR A 26 -14.42 5.36 -3.04
C THR A 26 -13.82 4.64 -1.83
N VAL A 27 -14.32 4.98 -0.65
CA VAL A 27 -14.02 4.26 0.59
C VAL A 27 -14.97 3.07 0.66
N ILE A 28 -14.42 1.87 0.77
CA ILE A 28 -15.23 0.64 0.82
C ILE A 28 -15.29 0.03 2.21
N GLY A 29 -14.50 0.53 3.15
CA GLY A 29 -14.53 0.03 4.52
C GLY A 29 -13.53 0.71 5.41
N ARG A 30 -13.50 0.28 6.67
CA ARG A 30 -12.53 0.75 7.65
C ARG A 30 -11.89 -0.44 8.32
N GLY A 31 -10.56 -0.44 8.38
CA GLY A 31 -9.78 -1.48 9.01
C GLY A 31 -9.14 -0.99 10.31
N GLU A 32 -8.28 -1.82 10.84
CA GLU A 32 -7.59 -1.57 12.10
C GLU A 32 -6.76 -0.28 12.07
N PHE A 33 -6.11 0.01 10.94
CA PHE A 33 -5.17 1.12 10.82
C PHE A 33 -5.73 2.33 10.08
N GLY A 34 -6.89 2.22 9.47
CA GLY A 34 -7.50 3.32 8.72
C GLY A 34 -8.48 2.82 7.67
N GLU A 35 -8.62 3.58 6.59
CA GLU A 35 -9.60 3.29 5.55
C GLU A 35 -9.09 2.27 4.54
N VAL A 36 -10.04 1.50 4.00
CA VAL A 36 -9.81 0.64 2.83
C VAL A 36 -10.59 1.25 1.67
N CYS A 37 -9.92 1.48 0.56
CA CYS A 37 -10.48 2.21 -0.56
C CYS A 37 -10.34 1.42 -1.85
N LYS A 38 -11.19 1.75 -2.82
CA LYS A 38 -10.98 1.38 -4.21
C LYS A 38 -10.36 2.59 -4.91
N GLY A 39 -9.35 2.36 -5.72
CA GLY A 39 -8.68 3.43 -6.42
C GLY A 39 -7.97 2.94 -7.68
N LYS A 40 -7.16 3.81 -8.24
CA LYS A 40 -6.40 3.54 -9.46
C LYS A 40 -5.00 4.10 -9.35
N ILE A 41 -4.06 3.40 -9.98
CA ILE A 41 -2.75 3.97 -10.28
C ILE A 41 -2.88 4.56 -11.69
N ILE A 42 -2.69 5.89 -11.78
CA ILE A 42 -2.83 6.60 -13.04
C ILE A 42 -1.56 6.40 -13.87
N SER A 43 -1.73 5.86 -15.05
CA SER A 43 -0.62 5.66 -15.97
C SER A 43 -0.21 6.98 -16.61
N LYS A 44 1.10 7.20 -16.72
CA LYS A 44 1.66 8.33 -17.48
C LYS A 44 1.76 8.05 -18.98
N SER A 45 1.37 6.86 -19.40
CA SER A 45 1.41 6.50 -20.82
C SER A 45 0.32 7.23 -21.59
N ARG A 46 0.56 7.44 -22.90
CA ARG A 46 -0.40 8.11 -23.79
C ARG A 46 -1.72 7.34 -23.92
N ARG A 47 -1.71 6.05 -23.61
CA ARG A 47 -2.90 5.20 -23.70
C ARG A 47 -3.85 5.40 -22.54
N GLY A 48 -3.38 6.03 -21.43
CA GLY A 48 -4.21 6.28 -20.28
C GLY A 48 -4.71 5.01 -19.59
N ASP A 49 -3.96 3.92 -19.70
CA ASP A 49 -4.32 2.66 -19.07
C ASP A 49 -4.10 2.77 -17.57
N ASN A 50 -5.18 2.89 -16.82
CA ASN A 50 -5.13 2.98 -15.37
C ASN A 50 -5.30 1.60 -14.76
N GLU A 51 -4.54 1.35 -13.71
CA GLU A 51 -4.61 0.08 -13.00
C GLU A 51 -5.50 0.20 -11.77
N VAL A 52 -6.57 -0.61 -11.69
CA VAL A 52 -7.46 -0.63 -10.52
C VAL A 52 -6.77 -1.36 -9.38
N VAL A 53 -6.79 -0.76 -8.19
CA VAL A 53 -6.16 -1.30 -7.01
C VAL A 53 -7.06 -1.12 -5.79
N ALA A 54 -6.87 -1.97 -4.79
CA ALA A 54 -7.39 -1.72 -3.45
C ALA A 54 -6.30 -0.99 -2.67
N VAL A 55 -6.68 0.00 -1.88
CA VAL A 55 -5.74 0.84 -1.14
C VAL A 55 -6.09 0.80 0.34
N LYS A 56 -5.15 0.34 1.17
CA LYS A 56 -5.24 0.49 2.61
C LYS A 56 -4.47 1.75 2.99
N ARG A 57 -5.11 2.65 3.69
CA ARG A 57 -4.53 3.93 4.09
C ARG A 57 -4.37 3.97 5.60
N LEU A 58 -3.16 4.33 6.05
CA LEU A 58 -2.93 4.57 7.47
C LEU A 58 -3.59 5.89 7.85
N ARG A 59 -4.35 5.90 8.94
CA ARG A 59 -5.02 7.13 9.41
C ARG A 59 -4.00 8.20 9.78
N GLN A 60 -4.36 9.45 9.58
CA GLN A 60 -3.54 10.58 10.02
C GLN A 60 -3.43 10.56 11.55
N GLY A 61 -2.27 10.94 12.06
CA GLY A 61 -2.03 10.96 13.49
C GLY A 61 -1.81 9.59 14.12
N ALA A 62 -1.60 8.56 13.30
CA ALA A 62 -1.30 7.23 13.82
C ALA A 62 -0.03 7.25 14.67
N SER A 63 -0.03 6.47 15.75
CA SER A 63 1.13 6.34 16.63
C SER A 63 2.32 5.72 15.87
N LEU A 64 3.53 5.89 16.42
CA LEU A 64 4.72 5.25 15.85
C LEU A 64 4.56 3.73 15.84
N LEU A 65 3.91 3.18 16.85
CA LEU A 65 3.66 1.74 16.90
C LEU A 65 2.72 1.31 15.76
N ASP A 66 1.65 2.06 15.52
CA ASP A 66 0.72 1.77 14.42
C ASP A 66 1.41 1.89 13.07
N GLN A 67 2.26 2.89 12.90
CA GLN A 67 3.06 3.05 11.69
C GLN A 67 3.97 1.84 11.47
N SER A 68 4.65 1.39 12.51
CA SER A 68 5.52 0.21 12.43
C SER A 68 4.74 -1.04 12.10
N ASN A 69 3.60 -1.25 12.73
CA ASN A 69 2.77 -2.43 12.48
C ASN A 69 2.19 -2.44 11.08
N PHE A 70 1.81 -1.27 10.58
CA PHE A 70 1.31 -1.11 9.21
C PHE A 70 2.38 -1.50 8.18
N LEU A 71 3.60 -0.99 8.34
CA LEU A 71 4.70 -1.31 7.45
C LEU A 71 5.16 -2.77 7.58
N ARG A 72 5.06 -3.33 8.79
CA ARG A 72 5.39 -4.75 9.01
C ARG A 72 4.42 -5.66 8.26
N GLU A 73 3.14 -5.30 8.20
CA GLU A 73 2.16 -6.01 7.39
C GLU A 73 2.58 -6.00 5.92
N ALA A 74 3.04 -4.84 5.41
CA ALA A 74 3.52 -4.73 4.05
C ALA A 74 4.73 -5.64 3.78
N CYS A 75 5.69 -5.69 4.70
CA CYS A 75 6.85 -6.57 4.59
C CYS A 75 6.43 -8.03 4.52
N THR A 76 5.49 -8.42 5.36
CA THR A 76 4.98 -9.79 5.39
C THR A 76 4.32 -10.15 4.08
N MET A 77 3.44 -9.30 3.58
CA MET A 77 2.70 -9.56 2.34
C MET A 77 3.59 -9.55 1.11
N ALA A 78 4.63 -8.71 1.09
CA ALA A 78 5.56 -8.63 -0.03
C ALA A 78 6.35 -9.94 -0.25
N GLN A 79 6.42 -10.79 0.75
CA GLN A 79 7.14 -12.07 0.67
C GLN A 79 6.29 -13.20 0.08
N PHE A 80 4.97 -13.01 -0.01
CA PHE A 80 4.08 -14.07 -0.49
C PHE A 80 3.77 -13.89 -1.97
N SER A 81 3.81 -14.99 -2.70
CA SER A 81 3.44 -15.05 -4.11
C SER A 81 2.39 -16.11 -4.39
N ASP A 82 1.71 -16.56 -3.36
CA ASP A 82 0.66 -17.58 -3.46
C ASP A 82 -0.58 -16.93 -4.12
N PRO A 83 -1.13 -17.53 -5.20
CA PRO A 83 -2.29 -16.97 -5.90
C PRO A 83 -3.56 -16.93 -5.05
N ASN A 84 -3.61 -17.66 -3.94
CA ASN A 84 -4.76 -17.64 -3.03
C ASN A 84 -4.65 -16.55 -1.96
N ILE A 85 -3.58 -15.77 -1.95
CA ILE A 85 -3.35 -14.68 -1.01
C ILE A 85 -3.41 -13.36 -1.78
N ILE A 86 -4.03 -12.35 -1.19
CA ILE A 86 -4.07 -11.00 -1.78
C ILE A 86 -2.64 -10.50 -1.97
N GLN A 87 -2.30 -10.14 -3.21
CA GLN A 87 -0.96 -9.73 -3.57
C GLN A 87 -0.76 -8.23 -3.39
N LEU A 88 0.35 -7.86 -2.77
CA LEU A 88 0.77 -6.48 -2.63
C LEU A 88 1.29 -5.96 -3.98
N ARG A 89 0.68 -4.87 -4.48
CA ARG A 89 1.10 -4.22 -5.71
C ARG A 89 2.26 -3.25 -5.47
N GLY A 90 2.19 -2.53 -4.35
CA GLY A 90 3.21 -1.57 -3.97
C GLY A 90 2.82 -0.82 -2.72
N VAL A 91 3.65 0.15 -2.37
CA VAL A 91 3.49 0.92 -1.14
C VAL A 91 3.77 2.40 -1.39
N VAL A 92 3.19 3.25 -0.55
CA VAL A 92 3.53 4.67 -0.46
C VAL A 92 4.12 4.91 0.93
N THR A 93 5.40 5.24 0.98
CA THR A 93 6.09 5.53 2.25
C THR A 93 6.70 6.92 2.29
N LYS A 94 6.72 7.62 1.15
CA LYS A 94 7.37 8.94 1.03
C LYS A 94 6.38 10.10 1.09
N SER A 95 5.15 9.83 1.45
CA SER A 95 4.09 10.81 1.66
C SER A 95 3.81 10.93 3.15
N LYS A 96 3.00 11.92 3.54
CA LYS A 96 2.61 12.15 4.94
C LYS A 96 1.86 10.96 5.55
N SER A 97 1.17 10.19 4.73
CA SER A 97 0.41 9.03 5.18
C SER A 97 0.83 7.81 4.36
N TYR A 98 1.13 6.73 5.05
CA TYR A 98 1.50 5.48 4.40
C TYR A 98 0.28 4.83 3.75
N GLN A 99 0.51 4.17 2.61
CA GLN A 99 -0.54 3.43 1.91
C GLN A 99 0.00 2.09 1.42
N LEU A 100 -0.85 1.07 1.44
CA LEU A 100 -0.57 -0.24 0.85
C LEU A 100 -1.53 -0.44 -0.32
N LEU A 101 -0.99 -0.80 -1.48
CA LEU A 101 -1.77 -1.03 -2.67
C LEU A 101 -1.77 -2.51 -3.02
N PHE A 102 -2.94 -3.04 -3.33
CA PHE A 102 -3.12 -4.46 -3.60
C PHE A 102 -3.72 -4.67 -4.98
N TYR A 103 -3.30 -5.75 -5.64
CA TYR A 103 -3.93 -6.18 -6.89
C TYR A 103 -5.39 -6.52 -6.62
N THR A 104 -6.25 -6.20 -7.57
CA THR A 104 -7.66 -6.59 -7.54
C THR A 104 -7.91 -7.67 -8.58
N PHE A 105 -8.93 -8.46 -8.36
CA PHE A 105 -9.32 -9.52 -9.27
C PHE A 105 -10.45 -9.07 -10.19
#